data_25333ed4abc1d5066c1087c278ce965d
#
_entry.id   25333ed4abc1d5066c1087c278ce965d
#
_cell.length_a   1.000
_cell.length_b   1.000
_cell.length_c   1.000
_cell.angle_alpha   90.00
_cell.angle_beta   90.00
_cell.angle_gamma   90.00
#
_symmetry.space_group_name_H-M   'P 1'
#
loop_
_entity.id
_entity.type
_entity.pdbx_description
1 polymer ?
#
loop_
_entity_poly.entity_id
_entity_poly.type
_entity_poly.pdbx_seq_one_letter_code
_entity_poly.pdbx_strand_id
1 'polypeptide(L)'
;YLHYYYTWQWFSQLGLEDIGYISANHSTWDLEFENLPIESLLLIYADFRVRGTKGDDGKEQMAIYSWDEAYEMVFSKLYNMTPEKKQRYQTVYFKLQDFQEYLHKNGVPTQVTENHLLPCEQKDPSLLSAEGALQALHRMALSNAIRFMRMVSTDESLDQLLEQAKSEKSFQQIRTYLHLLEEYSTYMTAENKKKTLALLYELLMHPEGDVRRKSGQIMGQILANSGPKYRKERPHSARKDAMTPTMMALLDESVSLWEHYILLCLHPDRKVSPKHALRISNSLKTICMSLFASCDEKEAQPMLPPLLRLLWQAEGEDRFVLVDAFSRIPWSYFPPESLPPTIDALGKMVLSGNVPLQRNALRALEQLRLHRPETEDAIVHAVRQLNVSPGPHSQVIDCMRQRVLGLRMNEISSGEVSDFYLSNLKNAVHWTIKLVQIDLLCDDVH
;
A
#
# COMPACT_ATOMS: atom_id res chain seq x y z
N TYR A 1 -3.30 4.82 14.21
CA TYR A 1 -3.69 3.45 14.66
C TYR A 1 -3.20 3.11 16.06
N LEU A 2 -2.04 3.57 16.48
CA LEU A 2 -1.51 3.27 17.83
C LEU A 2 -2.25 4.03 18.94
N HIS A 3 -2.88 5.18 18.66
CA HIS A 3 -3.57 5.95 19.68
C HIS A 3 -4.77 5.20 20.29
N TYR A 4 -5.44 4.33 19.55
CA TYR A 4 -6.51 3.48 20.08
C TYR A 4 -6.00 2.56 21.19
N TYR A 5 -4.83 1.93 20.98
CA TYR A 5 -4.22 1.05 21.96
C TYR A 5 -3.74 1.79 23.19
N TYR A 6 -3.15 2.97 23.02
CA TYR A 6 -2.71 3.80 24.14
C TYR A 6 -3.90 4.27 24.97
N THR A 7 -4.99 4.65 24.33
CA THR A 7 -6.22 5.05 25.00
C THR A 7 -6.81 3.89 25.77
N TRP A 8 -6.92 2.71 25.16
CA TRP A 8 -7.40 1.51 25.85
C TRP A 8 -6.50 1.13 27.02
N GLN A 9 -5.19 1.09 26.83
CA GLN A 9 -4.22 0.79 27.88
C GLN A 9 -4.34 1.76 29.05
N TRP A 10 -4.52 3.05 28.76
CA TRP A 10 -4.64 4.07 29.77
C TRP A 10 -5.92 3.90 30.59
N PHE A 11 -7.07 3.73 29.97
CA PHE A 11 -8.34 3.51 30.67
C PHE A 11 -8.32 2.19 31.47
N SER A 12 -7.72 1.12 30.92
CA SER A 12 -7.57 -0.14 31.65
C SER A 12 -6.69 0.00 32.90
N GLN A 13 -5.63 0.80 32.84
CA GLN A 13 -4.81 1.11 34.03
C GLN A 13 -5.55 1.90 35.09
N LEU A 14 -6.61 2.61 34.71
CA LEU A 14 -7.49 3.33 35.64
C LEU A 14 -8.68 2.48 36.12
N GLY A 15 -8.78 1.22 35.69
CA GLY A 15 -9.92 0.34 36.01
C GLY A 15 -11.20 0.69 35.26
N LEU A 16 -11.08 1.34 34.11
CA LEU A 16 -12.18 1.81 33.25
C LEU A 16 -12.19 1.06 31.90
N GLU A 17 -12.15 -0.28 31.95
CA GLU A 17 -12.02 -1.16 30.76
C GLU A 17 -13.12 -0.91 29.73
N ASP A 18 -14.37 -0.67 30.16
CA ASP A 18 -15.50 -0.43 29.27
C ASP A 18 -15.31 0.84 28.45
N ILE A 19 -14.83 1.92 29.08
CA ILE A 19 -14.50 3.18 28.39
C ILE A 19 -13.30 2.95 27.44
N GLY A 20 -12.32 2.18 27.91
CA GLY A 20 -11.18 1.77 27.09
C GLY A 20 -11.63 1.02 25.84
N TYR A 21 -12.56 0.09 25.97
CA TYR A 21 -13.13 -0.66 24.86
C TYR A 21 -13.87 0.24 23.86
N ILE A 22 -14.76 1.11 24.33
CA ILE A 22 -15.49 2.09 23.51
C ILE A 22 -14.51 2.97 22.74
N SER A 23 -13.50 3.51 23.44
CA SER A 23 -12.51 4.39 22.85
C SER A 23 -11.59 3.68 21.85
N ALA A 24 -11.29 2.40 22.06
CA ALA A 24 -10.49 1.60 21.12
C ALA A 24 -11.26 1.25 19.84
N ASN A 25 -12.58 1.11 19.93
CA ASN A 25 -13.46 0.67 18.83
C ASN A 25 -14.20 1.85 18.17
N HIS A 26 -13.55 3.00 17.97
CA HIS A 26 -14.17 4.15 17.29
C HIS A 26 -13.66 4.40 15.88
N SER A 27 -13.05 3.41 15.24
CA SER A 27 -12.58 3.56 13.86
C SER A 27 -13.63 3.11 12.83
N THR A 28 -13.50 3.60 11.60
CA THR A 28 -14.34 3.15 10.48
C THR A 28 -14.22 1.66 10.17
N TRP A 29 -13.14 1.03 10.63
CA TRP A 29 -12.91 -0.41 10.49
C TRP A 29 -13.84 -1.22 11.39
N ASP A 30 -14.18 -0.66 12.56
CA ASP A 30 -15.00 -1.32 13.55
C ASP A 30 -16.48 -1.33 13.14
N LEU A 31 -16.88 -0.42 12.23
CA LEU A 31 -18.22 -0.41 11.62
C LEU A 31 -18.51 -1.61 10.71
N GLU A 32 -17.52 -2.41 10.37
CA GLU A 32 -17.74 -3.68 9.67
C GLU A 32 -18.36 -4.74 10.60
N PHE A 33 -18.27 -4.56 11.91
CA PHE A 33 -18.90 -5.43 12.90
C PHE A 33 -20.35 -5.02 13.15
N GLU A 34 -21.25 -5.99 13.09
CA GLU A 34 -22.69 -5.74 13.31
C GLU A 34 -23.06 -5.49 14.78
N ASN A 35 -22.13 -5.72 15.72
CA ASN A 35 -22.37 -5.75 17.17
C ASN A 35 -21.59 -4.70 17.95
N LEU A 36 -21.36 -3.51 17.41
CA LEU A 36 -20.78 -2.42 18.18
C LEU A 36 -21.76 -1.88 19.23
N PRO A 37 -21.28 -1.59 20.47
CA PRO A 37 -22.07 -0.84 21.46
C PRO A 37 -22.52 0.50 20.88
N ILE A 38 -23.72 0.96 21.31
CA ILE A 38 -24.27 2.24 20.84
C ILE A 38 -23.33 3.41 21.18
N GLU A 39 -22.60 3.32 22.28
CA GLU A 39 -21.60 4.30 22.71
C GLU A 39 -20.44 4.40 21.71
N SER A 40 -19.98 3.29 21.17
CA SER A 40 -18.96 3.27 20.10
C SER A 40 -19.49 3.89 18.82
N LEU A 41 -20.76 3.62 18.44
CA LEU A 41 -21.39 4.23 17.27
C LEU A 41 -21.55 5.75 17.45
N LEU A 42 -21.94 6.20 18.64
CA LEU A 42 -22.03 7.63 18.97
C LEU A 42 -20.67 8.31 18.85
N LEU A 43 -19.61 7.67 19.36
CA LEU A 43 -18.27 8.22 19.30
C LEU A 43 -17.77 8.30 17.83
N ILE A 44 -17.98 7.27 17.03
CA ILE A 44 -17.65 7.26 15.60
C ILE A 44 -18.43 8.35 14.85
N TYR A 45 -19.72 8.46 15.10
CA TYR A 45 -20.59 9.46 14.48
C TYR A 45 -20.15 10.89 14.82
N ALA A 46 -19.80 11.13 16.09
CA ALA A 46 -19.30 12.42 16.54
C ALA A 46 -17.92 12.74 15.94
N ASP A 47 -16.99 11.78 15.93
CA ASP A 47 -15.64 11.96 15.38
C ASP A 47 -15.64 12.34 13.89
N PHE A 48 -16.59 11.84 13.11
CA PHE A 48 -16.75 12.26 11.73
C PHE A 48 -17.18 13.72 11.59
N ARG A 49 -18.02 14.22 12.48
CA ARG A 49 -18.71 15.51 12.34
C ARG A 49 -18.01 16.67 13.06
N VAL A 50 -17.25 16.38 14.12
CA VAL A 50 -16.59 17.41 14.91
C VAL A 50 -15.14 17.58 14.49
N ARG A 51 -14.74 18.82 14.22
CA ARG A 51 -13.36 19.15 13.83
C ARG A 51 -12.91 20.45 14.44
N GLY A 52 -11.62 20.50 14.80
CA GLY A 52 -10.93 21.73 15.11
C GLY A 52 -10.71 22.55 13.84
N THR A 53 -11.15 23.80 13.86
CA THR A 53 -10.87 24.81 12.83
C THR A 53 -10.16 25.99 13.48
N LYS A 54 -9.38 26.75 12.70
CA LYS A 54 -8.83 28.01 13.20
C LYS A 54 -9.80 29.13 12.88
N GLY A 55 -10.27 29.84 13.89
CA GLY A 55 -11.04 31.05 13.73
C GLY A 55 -10.20 32.21 13.14
N ASP A 56 -10.86 33.28 12.75
CA ASP A 56 -10.22 34.47 12.19
C ASP A 56 -9.21 35.13 13.14
N ASP A 57 -9.35 34.89 14.44
CA ASP A 57 -8.44 35.33 15.52
C ASP A 57 -7.26 34.36 15.72
N GLY A 58 -7.14 33.31 14.91
CA GLY A 58 -6.10 32.30 15.00
C GLY A 58 -6.28 31.27 16.12
N LYS A 59 -7.36 31.37 16.92
CA LYS A 59 -7.66 30.41 17.98
C LYS A 59 -8.36 29.19 17.40
N GLU A 60 -8.10 28.06 18.03
CA GLU A 60 -8.80 26.80 17.71
C GLU A 60 -10.27 26.91 18.12
N GLN A 61 -11.17 26.66 17.18
CA GLN A 61 -12.60 26.58 17.39
C GLN A 61 -13.08 25.22 16.92
N MET A 62 -14.12 24.68 17.57
CA MET A 62 -14.75 23.45 17.13
C MET A 62 -15.87 23.75 16.14
N ALA A 63 -15.81 23.12 14.97
CA ALA A 63 -16.89 23.15 13.99
C ALA A 63 -17.60 21.78 13.96
N ILE A 64 -18.93 21.84 13.88
CA ILE A 64 -19.78 20.65 13.74
C ILE A 64 -20.40 20.69 12.36
N TYR A 65 -20.08 19.70 11.55
CA TYR A 65 -20.55 19.60 10.17
C TYR A 65 -21.81 18.75 10.07
N SER A 66 -22.62 19.00 9.05
CA SER A 66 -23.67 18.06 8.66
C SER A 66 -23.06 16.71 8.28
N TRP A 67 -23.87 15.64 8.25
CA TRP A 67 -23.38 14.32 7.90
C TRP A 67 -22.75 14.29 6.50
N ASP A 68 -23.44 14.89 5.53
CA ASP A 68 -23.00 14.91 4.13
C ASP A 68 -21.70 15.72 3.95
N GLU A 69 -21.62 16.92 4.53
CA GLU A 69 -20.39 17.74 4.49
C GLU A 69 -19.21 17.02 5.16
N ALA A 70 -19.44 16.37 6.28
CA ALA A 70 -18.40 15.62 7.00
C ALA A 70 -17.88 14.45 6.16
N TYR A 71 -18.78 13.73 5.48
CA TYR A 71 -18.43 12.62 4.62
C TYR A 71 -17.63 13.08 3.39
N GLU A 72 -18.10 14.11 2.68
CA GLU A 72 -17.39 14.67 1.53
C GLU A 72 -15.99 15.16 1.91
N MET A 73 -15.87 15.81 3.06
CA MET A 73 -14.58 16.30 3.56
C MET A 73 -13.61 15.14 3.88
N VAL A 74 -14.08 14.05 4.48
CA VAL A 74 -13.27 12.85 4.73
C VAL A 74 -12.87 12.23 3.39
N PHE A 75 -13.83 12.08 2.49
CA PHE A 75 -13.63 11.44 1.20
C PHE A 75 -12.63 12.19 0.33
N SER A 76 -12.67 13.52 0.32
CA SER A 76 -11.75 14.38 -0.44
C SER A 76 -10.28 14.31 0.05
N LYS A 77 -10.06 13.92 1.31
CA LYS A 77 -8.71 13.80 1.91
C LYS A 77 -8.07 12.42 1.74
N LEU A 78 -8.81 11.45 1.18
CA LEU A 78 -8.32 10.09 1.03
C LEU A 78 -7.45 9.96 -0.21
N TYR A 79 -6.14 9.86 0.00
CA TYR A 79 -5.17 9.55 -1.05
C TYR A 79 -5.27 8.07 -1.45
N ASN A 80 -4.95 7.77 -2.72
CA ASN A 80 -4.94 6.40 -3.27
C ASN A 80 -6.27 5.66 -3.06
N MET A 81 -7.34 6.21 -3.64
CA MET A 81 -8.68 5.62 -3.57
C MET A 81 -8.78 4.37 -4.44
N THR A 82 -8.68 3.19 -3.83
CA THR A 82 -9.00 1.93 -4.52
C THR A 82 -10.51 1.68 -4.54
N PRO A 83 -11.04 0.89 -5.49
CA PRO A 83 -12.45 0.52 -5.53
C PRO A 83 -12.96 -0.08 -4.20
N GLU A 84 -12.16 -0.94 -3.56
CA GLU A 84 -12.48 -1.57 -2.27
C GLU A 84 -12.55 -0.54 -1.15
N LYS A 85 -11.63 0.43 -1.15
CA LYS A 85 -11.61 1.52 -0.18
C LYS A 85 -12.84 2.42 -0.36
N LYS A 86 -13.19 2.73 -1.62
CA LYS A 86 -14.39 3.50 -1.95
C LYS A 86 -15.65 2.79 -1.46
N GLN A 87 -15.78 1.50 -1.75
CA GLN A 87 -16.91 0.69 -1.31
C GLN A 87 -17.04 0.65 0.22
N ARG A 88 -15.91 0.51 0.95
CA ARG A 88 -15.92 0.55 2.42
C ARG A 88 -16.46 1.87 2.94
N TYR A 89 -15.96 3.00 2.44
CA TYR A 89 -16.45 4.31 2.90
C TYR A 89 -17.91 4.57 2.53
N GLN A 90 -18.38 4.04 1.41
CA GLN A 90 -19.82 4.05 1.08
C GLN A 90 -20.64 3.23 2.09
N THR A 91 -20.15 2.06 2.49
CA THR A 91 -20.80 1.25 3.52
C THR A 91 -20.84 1.99 4.87
N VAL A 92 -19.75 2.63 5.26
CA VAL A 92 -19.67 3.49 6.45
C VAL A 92 -20.69 4.62 6.38
N TYR A 93 -20.80 5.29 5.22
CA TYR A 93 -21.77 6.38 5.02
C TYR A 93 -23.21 5.91 5.30
N PHE A 94 -23.63 4.82 4.68
CA PHE A 94 -25.00 4.31 4.85
C PHE A 94 -25.28 3.82 6.27
N LYS A 95 -24.33 3.11 6.89
CA LYS A 95 -24.50 2.65 8.28
C LYS A 95 -24.66 3.81 9.27
N LEU A 96 -23.87 4.88 9.11
CA LEU A 96 -23.99 6.04 10.00
C LEU A 96 -25.19 6.93 9.65
N GLN A 97 -25.66 6.92 8.41
CA GLN A 97 -26.91 7.54 8.03
C GLN A 97 -28.11 6.82 8.68
N ASP A 98 -28.14 5.49 8.63
CA ASP A 98 -29.16 4.69 9.34
C ASP A 98 -29.12 4.93 10.83
N PHE A 99 -27.92 5.07 11.41
CA PHE A 99 -27.75 5.42 12.81
C PHE A 99 -28.27 6.82 13.13
N GLN A 100 -28.05 7.80 12.28
CA GLN A 100 -28.60 9.14 12.42
C GLN A 100 -30.14 9.10 12.42
N GLU A 101 -30.75 8.32 11.52
CA GLU A 101 -32.21 8.14 11.52
C GLU A 101 -32.72 7.47 12.79
N TYR A 102 -31.96 6.49 13.33
CA TYR A 102 -32.27 5.87 14.61
C TYR A 102 -32.26 6.89 15.75
N LEU A 103 -31.28 7.78 15.81
CA LEU A 103 -31.20 8.85 16.78
C LEU A 103 -32.40 9.80 16.68
N HIS A 104 -32.77 10.20 15.45
CA HIS A 104 -33.93 11.07 15.22
C HIS A 104 -35.23 10.41 15.69
N LYS A 105 -35.43 9.12 15.38
CA LYS A 105 -36.62 8.36 15.80
C LYS A 105 -36.71 8.26 17.33
N ASN A 106 -35.59 8.32 18.03
CA ASN A 106 -35.53 8.30 19.49
C ASN A 106 -35.47 9.72 20.11
N GLY A 107 -35.75 10.77 19.32
CA GLY A 107 -35.84 12.15 19.83
C GLY A 107 -34.52 12.83 20.12
N VAL A 108 -33.39 12.25 19.63
CA VAL A 108 -32.07 12.85 19.78
C VAL A 108 -31.82 13.83 18.62
N PRO A 109 -31.68 15.14 18.88
CA PRO A 109 -31.38 16.11 17.84
C PRO A 109 -29.95 15.91 17.34
N THR A 110 -29.77 15.74 16.04
CA THR A 110 -28.47 15.58 15.40
C THR A 110 -27.99 16.87 14.71
N GLN A 111 -28.87 17.84 14.52
CA GLN A 111 -28.50 19.18 14.09
C GLN A 111 -28.23 20.04 15.33
N VAL A 112 -26.96 20.19 15.63
CA VAL A 112 -26.52 21.02 16.76
C VAL A 112 -26.25 22.42 16.24
N THR A 113 -27.09 23.37 16.64
CA THR A 113 -26.82 24.80 16.45
C THR A 113 -26.11 25.36 17.67
N GLU A 114 -25.49 26.53 17.56
CA GLU A 114 -24.83 27.21 18.69
C GLU A 114 -25.73 27.32 19.92
N ASN A 115 -27.05 27.38 19.76
CA ASN A 115 -28.04 27.43 20.82
C ASN A 115 -28.22 26.07 21.55
N HIS A 116 -27.68 24.99 21.09
CA HIS A 116 -27.74 23.66 21.74
C HIS A 116 -26.45 23.33 22.49
N LEU A 117 -25.43 24.17 22.42
CA LEU A 117 -24.27 24.04 23.27
C LEU A 117 -24.72 24.37 24.67
N LEU A 118 -24.95 23.34 25.51
CA LEU A 118 -25.23 23.53 26.91
C LEU A 118 -24.05 24.30 27.50
N PRO A 119 -24.30 25.47 28.16
CA PRO A 119 -23.26 26.15 28.89
C PRO A 119 -22.71 25.17 29.91
N CYS A 120 -21.43 24.84 29.82
CA CYS A 120 -20.77 23.94 30.73
C CYS A 120 -20.50 24.70 32.06
N GLU A 121 -21.55 24.96 32.82
CA GLU A 121 -21.45 25.57 34.17
C GLU A 121 -21.02 24.56 35.23
N GLN A 122 -21.11 23.27 34.92
CA GLN A 122 -20.61 22.23 35.81
C GLN A 122 -19.10 22.08 35.61
N LYS A 123 -18.35 22.28 36.66
CA LYS A 123 -16.95 21.89 36.74
C LYS A 123 -16.88 20.42 36.34
N ASP A 124 -16.16 20.17 35.24
CA ASP A 124 -15.92 18.85 34.72
C ASP A 124 -15.46 17.92 35.86
N PRO A 125 -16.15 16.80 36.12
CA PRO A 125 -15.72 15.82 37.11
C PRO A 125 -14.52 15.02 36.64
N SER A 126 -13.85 15.43 35.58
CA SER A 126 -12.70 14.70 35.00
C SER A 126 -11.57 14.58 36.03
N LEU A 127 -11.07 13.37 36.20
CA LEU A 127 -9.98 13.02 37.11
C LEU A 127 -8.65 13.70 36.73
N LEU A 128 -8.53 14.14 35.48
CA LEU A 128 -7.37 14.85 34.96
C LEU A 128 -7.82 16.04 34.12
N SER A 129 -7.05 17.12 34.17
CA SER A 129 -7.19 18.19 33.19
C SER A 129 -6.86 17.65 31.76
N ALA A 130 -7.35 18.31 30.72
CA ALA A 130 -7.03 17.94 29.32
C ALA A 130 -5.51 17.88 29.08
N GLU A 131 -4.75 18.83 29.67
CA GLU A 131 -3.28 18.82 29.60
C GLU A 131 -2.69 17.63 30.38
N GLY A 132 -3.22 17.30 31.55
CA GLY A 132 -2.79 16.14 32.33
C GLY A 132 -3.04 14.81 31.58
N ALA A 133 -4.18 14.69 30.91
CA ALA A 133 -4.51 13.55 30.07
C ALA A 133 -3.54 13.43 28.87
N LEU A 134 -3.26 14.53 28.19
CA LEU A 134 -2.31 14.58 27.07
C LEU A 134 -0.89 14.18 27.51
N GLN A 135 -0.43 14.69 28.66
CA GLN A 135 0.87 14.32 29.22
C GLN A 135 0.94 12.84 29.60
N ALA A 136 -0.15 12.27 30.16
CA ALA A 136 -0.21 10.85 30.50
C ALA A 136 -0.11 9.98 29.24
N LEU A 137 -0.86 10.32 28.19
CA LEU A 137 -0.79 9.63 26.89
C LEU A 137 0.59 9.74 26.24
N HIS A 138 1.23 10.91 26.27
CA HIS A 138 2.60 11.09 25.75
C HIS A 138 3.61 10.23 26.51
N ARG A 139 3.55 10.17 27.84
CA ARG A 139 4.44 9.31 28.63
C ARG A 139 4.23 7.83 28.31
N MET A 140 2.98 7.41 28.17
CA MET A 140 2.64 6.04 27.80
C MET A 140 3.14 5.70 26.41
N ALA A 141 2.92 6.58 25.44
CA ALA A 141 3.41 6.41 24.07
C ALA A 141 4.95 6.28 24.03
N LEU A 142 5.67 7.14 24.77
CA LEU A 142 7.13 7.07 24.86
C LEU A 142 7.59 5.77 25.51
N SER A 143 6.97 5.36 26.62
CA SER A 143 7.30 4.10 27.31
C SER A 143 7.07 2.89 26.40
N ASN A 144 5.96 2.87 25.65
CA ASN A 144 5.67 1.81 24.69
C ASN A 144 6.65 1.82 23.51
N ALA A 145 7.02 2.99 22.99
CA ALA A 145 8.01 3.10 21.92
C ALA A 145 9.36 2.51 22.36
N ILE A 146 9.84 2.85 23.55
CA ILE A 146 11.08 2.30 24.12
C ILE A 146 10.96 0.79 24.32
N ARG A 147 9.81 0.32 24.84
CA ARG A 147 9.55 -1.10 25.03
C ARG A 147 9.58 -1.86 23.71
N PHE A 148 8.90 -1.38 22.67
CA PHE A 148 8.87 -2.02 21.36
C PHE A 148 10.23 -2.01 20.67
N MET A 149 10.98 -0.90 20.76
CA MET A 149 12.36 -0.86 20.26
C MET A 149 13.21 -1.97 20.90
N ARG A 150 13.08 -2.17 22.22
CA ARG A 150 13.79 -3.23 22.93
C ARG A 150 13.30 -4.62 22.52
N MET A 151 11.97 -4.82 22.42
CA MET A 151 11.40 -6.10 22.01
C MET A 151 11.92 -6.56 20.64
N VAL A 152 11.91 -5.69 19.64
CA VAL A 152 12.36 -6.06 18.28
C VAL A 152 13.88 -6.16 18.14
N SER A 153 14.64 -5.60 19.08
CA SER A 153 16.11 -5.65 19.10
C SER A 153 16.69 -6.82 19.93
N THR A 154 15.85 -7.53 20.69
CA THR A 154 16.24 -8.72 21.46
C THR A 154 15.58 -9.96 20.91
N ASP A 155 16.33 -11.05 20.78
CA ASP A 155 15.86 -12.28 20.13
C ASP A 155 14.68 -12.91 20.86
N GLU A 156 14.79 -13.09 22.17
CA GLU A 156 13.75 -13.73 23.00
C GLU A 156 12.40 -13.00 22.96
N SER A 157 12.42 -11.69 23.08
CA SER A 157 11.20 -10.86 23.09
C SER A 157 10.54 -10.82 21.73
N LEU A 158 11.33 -10.77 20.65
CA LEU A 158 10.81 -10.83 19.31
C LEU A 158 10.21 -12.22 19.01
N ASP A 159 10.87 -13.31 19.41
CA ASP A 159 10.36 -14.66 19.19
C ASP A 159 8.98 -14.83 19.84
N GLN A 160 8.78 -14.32 21.05
CA GLN A 160 7.46 -14.30 21.71
C GLN A 160 6.43 -13.48 20.92
N LEU A 161 6.82 -12.30 20.42
CA LEU A 161 5.94 -11.46 19.62
C LEU A 161 5.52 -12.15 18.32
N LEU A 162 6.47 -12.78 17.61
CA LEU A 162 6.21 -13.48 16.34
C LEU A 162 5.31 -14.71 16.56
N GLU A 163 5.51 -15.47 17.64
CA GLU A 163 4.66 -16.61 18.00
C GLU A 163 3.23 -16.16 18.33
N GLN A 164 3.07 -15.04 19.05
CA GLN A 164 1.75 -14.46 19.29
C GLN A 164 1.08 -14.04 17.98
N ALA A 165 1.80 -13.34 17.11
CA ALA A 165 1.28 -12.92 15.80
C ALA A 165 0.89 -14.13 14.93
N LYS A 166 1.66 -15.22 14.98
CA LYS A 166 1.40 -16.46 14.23
C LYS A 166 0.17 -17.22 14.75
N SER A 167 -0.05 -17.19 16.05
CA SER A 167 -1.19 -17.86 16.69
C SER A 167 -2.49 -17.06 16.59
N GLU A 168 -2.41 -15.79 16.22
CA GLU A 168 -3.57 -14.90 16.16
C GLU A 168 -4.51 -15.28 15.02
N LYS A 169 -5.82 -15.28 15.30
CA LYS A 169 -6.86 -15.64 14.34
C LYS A 169 -7.61 -14.43 13.80
N SER A 170 -7.64 -13.35 14.59
CA SER A 170 -8.28 -12.11 14.19
C SER A 170 -7.39 -11.34 13.22
N PHE A 171 -7.87 -11.13 12.00
CA PHE A 171 -7.11 -10.38 11.00
C PHE A 171 -6.84 -8.92 11.43
N GLN A 172 -7.70 -8.33 12.25
CA GLN A 172 -7.50 -7.00 12.80
C GLN A 172 -6.30 -6.97 13.76
N GLN A 173 -6.20 -7.97 14.64
CA GLN A 173 -5.06 -8.08 15.56
C GLN A 173 -3.78 -8.43 14.81
N ILE A 174 -3.83 -9.30 13.80
CA ILE A 174 -2.68 -9.54 12.90
C ILE A 174 -2.19 -8.23 12.29
N ARG A 175 -3.08 -7.36 11.83
CA ARG A 175 -2.71 -6.04 11.29
C ARG A 175 -1.99 -5.16 12.32
N THR A 176 -2.34 -5.27 13.58
CA THR A 176 -1.65 -4.56 14.66
C THR A 176 -0.21 -5.03 14.80
N TYR A 177 0.00 -6.36 14.82
CA TYR A 177 1.36 -6.90 14.82
C TYR A 177 2.14 -6.44 13.58
N LEU A 178 1.52 -6.45 12.40
CA LEU A 178 2.13 -5.96 11.17
C LEU A 178 2.55 -4.50 11.27
N HIS A 179 1.69 -3.62 11.82
CA HIS A 179 2.06 -2.22 12.03
C HIS A 179 3.21 -2.05 13.01
N LEU A 180 3.25 -2.84 14.07
CA LEU A 180 4.34 -2.81 15.03
C LEU A 180 5.66 -3.25 14.36
N LEU A 181 5.64 -4.34 13.61
CA LEU A 181 6.82 -4.83 12.89
C LEU A 181 7.31 -3.82 11.84
N GLU A 182 6.38 -3.14 11.13
CA GLU A 182 6.71 -2.07 10.19
C GLU A 182 7.38 -0.89 10.87
N GLU A 183 6.75 -0.38 11.92
CA GLU A 183 7.17 0.82 12.64
C GLU A 183 8.56 0.69 13.25
N TYR A 184 8.87 -0.49 13.80
CA TYR A 184 10.11 -0.73 14.54
C TYR A 184 11.12 -1.60 13.77
N SER A 185 10.88 -1.90 12.50
CA SER A 185 11.78 -2.75 11.68
C SER A 185 13.23 -2.27 11.63
N THR A 186 13.46 -0.96 11.68
CA THR A 186 14.79 -0.35 11.63
C THR A 186 15.63 -0.56 12.88
N TYR A 187 15.04 -1.06 13.96
CA TYR A 187 15.71 -1.39 15.22
C TYR A 187 16.04 -2.88 15.34
N MET A 188 15.58 -3.71 14.41
CA MET A 188 15.83 -5.14 14.40
C MET A 188 17.28 -5.45 14.10
N THR A 189 17.83 -6.47 14.75
CA THR A 189 19.09 -7.09 14.36
C THR A 189 18.93 -7.80 13.00
N ALA A 190 20.02 -8.16 12.36
CA ALA A 190 19.99 -8.92 11.11
C ALA A 190 19.23 -10.26 11.28
N GLU A 191 19.47 -10.96 12.38
CA GLU A 191 18.80 -12.20 12.69
C GLU A 191 17.28 -12.00 12.93
N ASN A 192 16.92 -10.94 13.65
CA ASN A 192 15.53 -10.60 13.90
C ASN A 192 14.78 -10.20 12.62
N LYS A 193 15.45 -9.56 11.65
CA LYS A 193 14.91 -9.32 10.33
C LYS A 193 14.58 -10.63 9.59
N LYS A 194 15.49 -11.62 9.63
CA LYS A 194 15.26 -12.93 9.00
C LYS A 194 14.03 -13.63 9.59
N LYS A 195 13.93 -13.67 10.91
CA LYS A 195 12.77 -14.25 11.61
C LYS A 195 11.47 -13.54 11.23
N THR A 196 11.49 -12.20 11.22
CA THR A 196 10.32 -11.41 10.83
C THR A 196 9.92 -11.64 9.37
N LEU A 197 10.90 -11.66 8.45
CA LEU A 197 10.65 -11.95 7.04
C LEU A 197 10.05 -13.33 6.83
N ALA A 198 10.46 -14.35 7.63
CA ALA A 198 9.88 -15.68 7.58
C ALA A 198 8.40 -15.69 7.96
N LEU A 199 8.02 -14.99 9.05
CA LEU A 199 6.61 -14.83 9.42
C LEU A 199 5.82 -14.08 8.33
N LEU A 200 6.35 -12.98 7.81
CA LEU A 200 5.69 -12.20 6.77
C LEU A 200 5.48 -13.01 5.50
N TYR A 201 6.43 -13.88 5.14
CA TYR A 201 6.29 -14.80 4.02
C TYR A 201 5.15 -15.82 4.26
N GLU A 202 5.03 -16.39 5.46
CA GLU A 202 3.89 -17.24 5.81
C GLU A 202 2.55 -16.50 5.66
N LEU A 203 2.50 -15.23 6.04
CA LEU A 203 1.30 -14.38 5.92
C LEU A 203 0.93 -14.00 4.48
N LEU A 204 1.82 -14.19 3.49
CA LEU A 204 1.45 -14.09 2.08
C LEU A 204 0.41 -15.13 1.65
N MET A 205 0.25 -16.21 2.41
CA MET A 205 -0.78 -17.23 2.18
C MET A 205 -2.13 -16.91 2.84
N HIS A 206 -2.18 -15.88 3.69
CA HIS A 206 -3.37 -15.53 4.48
C HIS A 206 -4.62 -15.35 3.61
N PRO A 207 -5.82 -15.77 4.07
CA PRO A 207 -7.06 -15.64 3.30
C PRO A 207 -7.39 -14.16 2.99
N GLU A 208 -7.15 -13.24 3.94
CA GLU A 208 -7.43 -11.82 3.78
C GLU A 208 -6.41 -11.12 2.89
N GLY A 209 -6.91 -10.41 1.84
CA GLY A 209 -6.07 -9.70 0.88
C GLY A 209 -5.24 -8.58 1.49
N ASP A 210 -5.81 -7.87 2.46
CA ASP A 210 -5.15 -6.76 3.15
C ASP A 210 -3.94 -7.24 3.96
N VAL A 211 -4.06 -8.39 4.65
CA VAL A 211 -2.94 -9.00 5.39
C VAL A 211 -1.82 -9.36 4.43
N ARG A 212 -2.13 -10.03 3.30
CA ARG A 212 -1.12 -10.38 2.28
C ARG A 212 -0.42 -9.16 1.72
N ARG A 213 -1.20 -8.13 1.31
CA ARG A 213 -0.66 -6.89 0.76
C ARG A 213 0.26 -6.19 1.77
N LYS A 214 -0.19 -6.05 3.02
CA LYS A 214 0.58 -5.40 4.09
C LYS A 214 1.86 -6.16 4.39
N SER A 215 1.79 -7.49 4.47
CA SER A 215 2.97 -8.35 4.67
C SER A 215 3.99 -8.15 3.54
N GLY A 216 3.56 -8.14 2.27
CA GLY A 216 4.45 -7.89 1.14
C GLY A 216 5.08 -6.48 1.18
N GLN A 217 4.31 -5.46 1.57
CA GLN A 217 4.84 -4.11 1.76
C GLN A 217 5.93 -4.05 2.83
N ILE A 218 5.69 -4.66 3.99
CA ILE A 218 6.65 -4.68 5.10
C ILE A 218 7.91 -5.49 4.73
N MET A 219 7.75 -6.62 4.02
CA MET A 219 8.91 -7.35 3.50
C MET A 219 9.80 -6.46 2.64
N GLY A 220 9.23 -5.73 1.69
CA GLY A 220 9.98 -4.80 0.85
C GLY A 220 10.69 -3.71 1.67
N GLN A 221 10.02 -3.13 2.66
CA GLN A 221 10.61 -2.13 3.55
C GLN A 221 11.76 -2.69 4.41
N ILE A 222 11.60 -3.89 4.98
CA ILE A 222 12.66 -4.52 5.79
C ILE A 222 13.89 -4.82 4.95
N LEU A 223 13.70 -5.26 3.71
CA LEU A 223 14.77 -5.53 2.77
C LEU A 223 15.50 -4.26 2.34
N ALA A 224 14.76 -3.15 2.14
CA ALA A 224 15.32 -1.85 1.76
C ALA A 224 16.05 -1.16 2.90
N ASN A 225 15.47 -1.19 4.10
CA ASN A 225 15.94 -0.42 5.25
C ASN A 225 17.08 -1.14 5.99
N SER A 226 18.22 -1.22 5.35
CA SER A 226 19.35 -2.02 5.85
C SER A 226 20.20 -1.35 6.93
N GLY A 227 19.89 -0.13 7.36
CA GLY A 227 20.80 0.53 8.30
C GLY A 227 20.17 1.49 9.29
N PRO A 228 20.97 1.93 10.29
CA PRO A 228 20.54 2.88 11.32
C PRO A 228 20.10 4.24 10.77
N LYS A 229 20.48 4.57 9.53
CA LYS A 229 20.09 5.83 8.86
C LYS A 229 18.56 6.00 8.70
N TYR A 230 17.82 4.89 8.69
CA TYR A 230 16.36 4.89 8.56
C TYR A 230 15.62 5.05 9.87
N ARG A 231 16.33 5.07 11.00
CA ARG A 231 15.71 5.26 12.31
C ARG A 231 15.11 6.66 12.41
N LYS A 232 13.90 6.73 12.96
CA LYS A 232 13.09 7.96 13.01
C LYS A 232 13.70 9.09 13.84
N GLU A 233 14.48 8.76 14.86
CA GLU A 233 15.21 9.75 15.68
C GLU A 233 16.35 10.44 14.92
N ARG A 234 16.77 9.91 13.78
CA ARG A 234 17.78 10.57 12.95
C ARG A 234 17.16 11.62 12.04
N PRO A 235 17.68 12.86 12.02
CA PRO A 235 17.21 13.87 11.10
C PRO A 235 17.44 13.46 9.64
N HIS A 236 16.56 13.92 8.73
CA HIS A 236 16.65 13.58 7.31
C HIS A 236 18.01 13.96 6.68
N SER A 237 18.68 15.01 7.20
CA SER A 237 20.02 15.40 6.77
C SER A 237 21.09 14.32 7.04
N ALA A 238 20.94 13.56 8.12
CA ALA A 238 21.85 12.47 8.47
C ALA A 238 21.67 11.20 7.61
N ARG A 239 20.63 11.12 6.82
CA ARG A 239 20.40 10.00 5.87
C ARG A 239 21.27 10.09 4.61
N LYS A 240 21.90 11.25 4.38
CA LYS A 240 22.79 11.49 3.23
C LYS A 240 24.24 11.08 3.47
N ASP A 241 24.53 10.46 4.62
CA ASP A 241 25.88 10.05 4.96
C ASP A 241 26.45 9.05 3.93
N ALA A 242 27.74 9.17 3.68
CA ALA A 242 28.46 8.26 2.81
C ALA A 242 28.29 6.80 3.30
N MET A 243 28.16 5.87 2.36
CA MET A 243 28.10 4.44 2.66
C MET A 243 29.35 4.00 3.43
N THR A 244 29.15 3.62 4.68
CA THR A 244 30.22 3.06 5.51
C THR A 244 30.43 1.58 5.20
N PRO A 245 31.61 0.98 5.48
CA PRO A 245 31.82 -0.47 5.30
C PRO A 245 30.76 -1.33 6.01
N THR A 246 30.29 -0.92 7.19
CA THR A 246 29.22 -1.60 7.93
C THR A 246 27.88 -1.53 7.19
N MET A 247 27.58 -0.39 6.58
CA MET A 247 26.36 -0.24 5.78
C MET A 247 26.42 -1.06 4.51
N MET A 248 27.59 -1.17 3.88
CA MET A 248 27.79 -2.03 2.72
C MET A 248 27.57 -3.50 3.06
N ALA A 249 28.14 -3.99 4.16
CA ALA A 249 27.92 -5.37 4.63
C ALA A 249 26.44 -5.68 4.92
N LEU A 250 25.72 -4.72 5.53
CA LEU A 250 24.26 -4.84 5.76
C LEU A 250 23.47 -4.84 4.44
N LEU A 251 23.91 -4.09 3.46
CA LEU A 251 23.30 -4.07 2.14
C LEU A 251 23.50 -5.39 1.40
N ASP A 252 24.72 -5.96 1.44
CA ASP A 252 25.04 -7.25 0.84
C ASP A 252 24.18 -8.37 1.46
N GLU A 253 23.97 -8.33 2.78
CA GLU A 253 23.06 -9.27 3.45
C GLU A 253 21.62 -9.07 2.98
N SER A 254 21.16 -7.83 2.84
CA SER A 254 19.81 -7.52 2.33
C SER A 254 19.64 -7.97 0.88
N VAL A 255 20.66 -7.83 0.01
CA VAL A 255 20.65 -8.35 -1.36
C VAL A 255 20.52 -9.88 -1.37
N SER A 256 21.26 -10.57 -0.51
CA SER A 256 21.19 -12.03 -0.40
C SER A 256 19.80 -12.50 0.08
N LEU A 257 19.20 -11.81 1.05
CA LEU A 257 17.85 -12.09 1.52
C LEU A 257 16.83 -11.79 0.41
N TRP A 258 16.99 -10.71 -0.33
CA TRP A 258 16.13 -10.36 -1.45
C TRP A 258 16.14 -11.44 -2.52
N GLU A 259 17.31 -11.91 -2.96
CA GLU A 259 17.44 -13.00 -3.92
C GLU A 259 16.76 -14.28 -3.43
N HIS A 260 16.95 -14.63 -2.17
CA HIS A 260 16.27 -15.76 -1.53
C HIS A 260 14.74 -15.66 -1.61
N TYR A 261 14.17 -14.49 -1.27
CA TYR A 261 12.72 -14.31 -1.28
C TYR A 261 12.12 -14.20 -2.69
N ILE A 262 12.86 -13.68 -3.68
CA ILE A 262 12.42 -13.78 -5.09
C ILE A 262 12.23 -15.25 -5.45
N LEU A 263 13.24 -16.09 -5.19
CA LEU A 263 13.19 -17.52 -5.51
C LEU A 263 12.05 -18.23 -4.77
N LEU A 264 11.83 -17.92 -3.49
CA LEU A 264 10.70 -18.47 -2.74
C LEU A 264 9.32 -18.01 -3.30
N CYS A 265 9.25 -16.81 -3.87
CA CYS A 265 8.02 -16.33 -4.50
C CYS A 265 7.77 -17.00 -5.87
N LEU A 266 8.82 -17.31 -6.63
CA LEU A 266 8.70 -18.00 -7.91
C LEU A 266 8.48 -19.50 -7.71
N HIS A 267 9.21 -20.10 -6.80
CA HIS A 267 9.24 -21.54 -6.55
C HIS A 267 8.93 -21.85 -5.08
N PRO A 268 7.68 -21.67 -4.62
CA PRO A 268 7.30 -22.01 -3.25
C PRO A 268 7.51 -23.50 -2.95
N ASP A 269 7.70 -23.84 -1.67
CA ASP A 269 7.87 -25.24 -1.25
C ASP A 269 6.74 -26.12 -1.84
N ARG A 270 7.11 -27.33 -2.30
CA ARG A 270 6.18 -28.32 -2.88
C ARG A 270 5.02 -28.70 -1.96
N LYS A 271 5.15 -28.48 -0.65
CA LYS A 271 4.10 -28.69 0.35
C LYS A 271 3.01 -27.60 0.33
N VAL A 272 3.27 -26.47 -0.33
CA VAL A 272 2.32 -25.37 -0.45
C VAL A 272 1.26 -25.74 -1.50
N SER A 273 -0.03 -25.52 -1.17
CA SER A 273 -1.10 -25.78 -2.13
C SER A 273 -1.01 -24.84 -3.34
N PRO A 274 -1.50 -25.23 -4.54
CA PRO A 274 -1.45 -24.38 -5.74
C PRO A 274 -2.08 -22.99 -5.52
N LYS A 275 -3.16 -22.91 -4.74
CA LYS A 275 -3.82 -21.66 -4.38
C LYS A 275 -2.90 -20.74 -3.55
N HIS A 276 -2.17 -21.30 -2.62
CA HIS A 276 -1.23 -20.55 -1.79
C HIS A 276 0.02 -20.17 -2.59
N ALA A 277 0.52 -21.06 -3.43
CA ALA A 277 1.64 -20.76 -4.33
C ALA A 277 1.32 -19.54 -5.23
N LEU A 278 0.12 -19.51 -5.81
CA LEU A 278 -0.33 -18.36 -6.61
C LEU A 278 -0.41 -17.06 -5.79
N ARG A 279 -0.86 -17.13 -4.52
CA ARG A 279 -0.88 -15.94 -3.65
C ARG A 279 0.51 -15.42 -3.36
N ILE A 280 1.45 -16.31 -3.08
CA ILE A 280 2.86 -15.98 -2.83
C ILE A 280 3.45 -15.32 -4.07
N SER A 281 3.34 -15.95 -5.24
CA SER A 281 3.89 -15.44 -6.49
C SER A 281 3.33 -14.05 -6.83
N ASN A 282 2.01 -13.85 -6.71
CA ASN A 282 1.37 -12.55 -6.94
C ASN A 282 1.79 -11.46 -5.94
N SER A 283 2.37 -11.83 -4.81
CA SER A 283 2.86 -10.85 -3.82
C SER A 283 4.21 -10.26 -4.19
N LEU A 284 4.97 -10.88 -5.10
CA LEU A 284 6.30 -10.41 -5.52
C LEU A 284 6.27 -8.96 -6.03
N LYS A 285 5.26 -8.58 -6.81
CA LYS A 285 5.09 -7.19 -7.28
C LYS A 285 4.94 -6.19 -6.14
N THR A 286 4.23 -6.55 -5.07
CA THR A 286 4.03 -5.69 -3.90
C THR A 286 5.33 -5.53 -3.12
N ILE A 287 6.08 -6.62 -2.99
CA ILE A 287 7.42 -6.61 -2.36
C ILE A 287 8.35 -5.72 -3.16
N CYS A 288 8.45 -5.91 -4.49
CA CYS A 288 9.26 -5.05 -5.37
C CYS A 288 8.90 -3.58 -5.25
N MET A 289 7.61 -3.25 -5.40
CA MET A 289 7.14 -1.88 -5.32
C MET A 289 7.54 -1.22 -4.00
N SER A 290 7.35 -1.92 -2.89
CA SER A 290 7.70 -1.39 -1.56
C SER A 290 9.19 -1.29 -1.34
N LEU A 291 9.97 -2.28 -1.79
CA LEU A 291 11.42 -2.29 -1.69
C LEU A 291 12.02 -1.08 -2.43
N PHE A 292 11.72 -0.94 -3.71
CA PHE A 292 12.30 0.13 -4.54
C PHE A 292 11.74 1.52 -4.22
N ALA A 293 10.55 1.64 -3.66
CA ALA A 293 10.04 2.90 -3.11
C ALA A 293 10.73 3.31 -1.81
N SER A 294 11.35 2.36 -1.11
CA SER A 294 12.01 2.59 0.19
C SER A 294 13.54 2.74 0.07
N CYS A 295 14.14 2.38 -1.07
CA CYS A 295 15.57 2.54 -1.36
C CYS A 295 15.87 3.93 -1.95
N ASP A 296 17.06 4.46 -1.66
CA ASP A 296 17.65 5.47 -2.55
C ASP A 296 18.31 4.81 -3.77
N GLU A 297 18.72 5.61 -4.76
CA GLU A 297 19.31 5.10 -6.00
C GLU A 297 20.53 4.20 -5.77
N LYS A 298 21.40 4.55 -4.82
CA LYS A 298 22.62 3.78 -4.51
C LYS A 298 22.31 2.42 -3.89
N GLU A 299 21.24 2.35 -3.11
CA GLU A 299 20.79 1.11 -2.49
C GLU A 299 19.96 0.25 -3.45
N ALA A 300 19.22 0.90 -4.36
CA ALA A 300 18.45 0.22 -5.37
C ALA A 300 19.33 -0.52 -6.40
N GLN A 301 20.48 0.06 -6.76
CA GLN A 301 21.37 -0.53 -7.75
C GLN A 301 21.81 -1.97 -7.44
N PRO A 302 22.30 -2.32 -6.24
CA PRO A 302 22.66 -3.71 -5.93
C PRO A 302 21.45 -4.64 -5.77
N MET A 303 20.24 -4.11 -5.58
CA MET A 303 19.01 -4.91 -5.49
C MET A 303 18.44 -5.34 -6.85
N LEU A 304 18.84 -4.67 -7.94
CA LEU A 304 18.36 -4.98 -9.29
C LEU A 304 18.91 -6.29 -9.88
N PRO A 305 20.22 -6.59 -9.82
CA PRO A 305 20.80 -7.74 -10.51
C PRO A 305 20.13 -9.08 -10.21
N PRO A 306 19.74 -9.43 -8.97
CA PRO A 306 19.04 -10.68 -8.72
C PRO A 306 17.74 -10.83 -9.53
N LEU A 307 16.92 -9.77 -9.58
CA LEU A 307 15.67 -9.78 -10.32
C LEU A 307 15.90 -9.79 -11.82
N LEU A 308 16.86 -9.01 -12.32
CA LEU A 308 17.19 -8.93 -13.75
C LEU A 308 17.69 -10.25 -14.30
N ARG A 309 18.60 -10.94 -13.59
CA ARG A 309 19.09 -12.28 -13.98
C ARG A 309 17.93 -13.26 -14.17
N LEU A 310 16.99 -13.27 -13.22
CA LEU A 310 15.81 -14.13 -13.29
C LEU A 310 14.89 -13.74 -14.45
N LEU A 311 14.68 -12.44 -14.68
CA LEU A 311 13.87 -11.95 -15.82
C LEU A 311 14.45 -12.36 -17.16
N TRP A 312 15.77 -12.24 -17.34
CA TRP A 312 16.44 -12.58 -18.61
C TRP A 312 16.42 -14.07 -18.90
N GLN A 313 16.35 -14.91 -17.87
CA GLN A 313 16.34 -16.37 -17.95
C GLN A 313 14.93 -16.96 -17.77
N ALA A 314 13.93 -16.10 -17.58
CA ALA A 314 12.58 -16.54 -17.24
C ALA A 314 11.97 -17.46 -18.30
N GLU A 315 11.36 -18.55 -17.84
CA GLU A 315 10.61 -19.49 -18.65
C GLU A 315 9.23 -19.77 -18.04
N GLY A 316 8.33 -20.33 -18.82
CA GLY A 316 7.02 -20.77 -18.35
C GLY A 316 6.22 -19.67 -17.64
N GLU A 317 5.69 -20.00 -16.45
CA GLU A 317 4.84 -19.11 -15.67
C GLU A 317 5.62 -18.02 -14.94
N ASP A 318 6.91 -18.21 -14.66
CA ASP A 318 7.76 -17.22 -14.00
C ASP A 318 7.81 -15.89 -14.76
N ARG A 319 7.69 -15.95 -16.10
CA ARG A 319 7.62 -14.75 -16.96
C ARG A 319 6.53 -13.78 -16.54
N PHE A 320 5.36 -14.29 -16.16
CA PHE A 320 4.23 -13.44 -15.74
C PHE A 320 4.52 -12.71 -14.45
N VAL A 321 5.01 -13.46 -13.48
CA VAL A 321 5.31 -12.93 -12.15
C VAL A 321 6.42 -11.88 -12.22
N LEU A 322 7.48 -12.20 -12.97
CA LEU A 322 8.64 -11.33 -13.09
C LEU A 322 8.34 -10.05 -13.88
N VAL A 323 7.58 -10.13 -14.98
CA VAL A 323 7.20 -8.92 -15.73
C VAL A 323 6.30 -7.99 -14.91
N ASP A 324 5.34 -8.54 -14.17
CA ASP A 324 4.47 -7.73 -13.30
C ASP A 324 5.26 -7.06 -12.16
N ALA A 325 6.18 -7.80 -11.54
CA ALA A 325 7.07 -7.25 -10.51
C ALA A 325 8.01 -6.17 -11.07
N PHE A 326 8.64 -6.46 -12.19
CA PHE A 326 9.57 -5.58 -12.87
C PHE A 326 8.95 -4.25 -13.31
N SER A 327 7.71 -4.26 -13.80
CA SER A 327 6.99 -3.05 -14.22
C SER A 327 6.72 -2.05 -13.08
N ARG A 328 7.01 -2.41 -11.84
CA ARG A 328 6.81 -1.56 -10.64
C ARG A 328 8.07 -0.84 -10.18
N ILE A 329 9.19 -1.08 -10.85
CA ILE A 329 10.49 -0.49 -10.49
C ILE A 329 10.69 0.81 -11.27
N PRO A 330 11.12 1.91 -10.63
CA PRO A 330 11.45 3.14 -11.35
C PRO A 330 12.55 2.93 -12.39
N TRP A 331 12.30 3.29 -13.64
CA TRP A 331 13.24 3.10 -14.75
C TRP A 331 14.56 3.86 -14.59
N SER A 332 14.56 4.92 -13.78
CA SER A 332 15.77 5.69 -13.44
C SER A 332 16.83 4.86 -12.69
N TYR A 333 16.43 3.79 -12.01
CA TYR A 333 17.36 2.94 -11.26
C TYR A 333 18.15 1.95 -12.13
N PHE A 334 17.69 1.74 -13.36
CA PHE A 334 18.32 0.75 -14.26
C PHE A 334 19.62 1.28 -14.85
N PRO A 335 20.75 0.60 -14.63
CA PRO A 335 22.01 0.97 -15.27
C PRO A 335 21.93 0.73 -16.79
N PRO A 336 22.54 1.61 -17.63
CA PRO A 336 22.44 1.53 -19.10
C PRO A 336 22.77 0.16 -19.67
N GLU A 337 23.73 -0.53 -19.09
CA GLU A 337 24.16 -1.87 -19.54
C GLU A 337 23.11 -2.97 -19.33
N SER A 338 22.16 -2.75 -18.44
CA SER A 338 21.06 -3.70 -18.19
C SER A 338 19.90 -3.56 -19.17
N LEU A 339 19.81 -2.44 -19.91
CA LEU A 339 18.68 -2.15 -20.76
C LEU A 339 18.61 -3.07 -22.01
N PRO A 340 19.72 -3.31 -22.75
CA PRO A 340 19.64 -4.18 -23.94
C PRO A 340 19.16 -5.61 -23.63
N PRO A 341 19.71 -6.35 -22.66
CA PRO A 341 19.23 -7.69 -22.34
C PRO A 341 17.79 -7.69 -21.78
N THR A 342 17.38 -6.62 -21.12
CA THR A 342 16.00 -6.46 -20.64
C THR A 342 15.02 -6.28 -21.80
N ILE A 343 15.35 -5.45 -22.78
CA ILE A 343 14.54 -5.26 -23.99
C ILE A 343 14.44 -6.56 -24.77
N ASP A 344 15.52 -7.33 -24.91
CA ASP A 344 15.52 -8.63 -25.56
C ASP A 344 14.59 -9.63 -24.83
N ALA A 345 14.68 -9.71 -23.52
CA ALA A 345 13.82 -10.57 -22.70
C ALA A 345 12.33 -10.20 -22.85
N LEU A 346 12.00 -8.91 -22.73
CA LEU A 346 10.64 -8.42 -22.93
C LEU A 346 10.15 -8.63 -24.36
N GLY A 347 11.01 -8.43 -25.37
CA GLY A 347 10.72 -8.71 -26.77
C GLY A 347 10.35 -10.18 -27.02
N LYS A 348 11.07 -11.12 -26.43
CA LYS A 348 10.73 -12.55 -26.45
C LYS A 348 9.37 -12.84 -25.83
N MET A 349 9.01 -12.14 -24.77
CA MET A 349 7.71 -12.28 -24.14
C MET A 349 6.58 -11.69 -25.00
N VAL A 350 6.83 -10.59 -25.70
CA VAL A 350 5.92 -10.02 -26.71
C VAL A 350 5.66 -11.02 -27.83
N LEU A 351 6.65 -11.78 -28.25
CA LEU A 351 6.53 -12.76 -29.32
C LEU A 351 5.96 -14.13 -28.86
N SER A 352 5.69 -14.33 -27.60
CA SER A 352 5.32 -15.62 -27.01
C SER A 352 3.96 -16.19 -27.46
N GLY A 353 3.10 -15.41 -28.09
CA GLY A 353 1.73 -15.81 -28.44
C GLY A 353 0.74 -15.85 -27.24
N ASN A 354 1.22 -15.63 -26.01
CA ASN A 354 0.38 -15.60 -24.82
C ASN A 354 -0.11 -14.16 -24.56
N VAL A 355 -1.39 -13.92 -24.76
CA VAL A 355 -1.99 -12.57 -24.73
C VAL A 355 -1.75 -11.80 -23.41
N PRO A 356 -2.00 -12.36 -22.22
CA PRO A 356 -1.68 -11.67 -20.95
C PRO A 356 -0.20 -11.31 -20.83
N LEU A 357 0.71 -12.21 -21.22
CA LEU A 357 2.14 -11.95 -21.16
C LEU A 357 2.56 -10.88 -22.18
N GLN A 358 2.08 -10.96 -23.39
CA GLN A 358 2.29 -9.94 -24.44
C GLN A 358 1.88 -8.56 -23.95
N ARG A 359 0.69 -8.45 -23.36
CA ARG A 359 0.16 -7.20 -22.82
C ARG A 359 1.06 -6.60 -21.72
N ASN A 360 1.47 -7.42 -20.77
CA ASN A 360 2.33 -6.95 -19.69
C ASN A 360 3.72 -6.54 -20.19
N ALA A 361 4.29 -7.29 -21.14
CA ALA A 361 5.58 -6.97 -21.75
C ALA A 361 5.52 -5.70 -22.62
N LEU A 362 4.47 -5.52 -23.41
CA LEU A 362 4.25 -4.29 -24.19
C LEU A 362 4.11 -3.07 -23.27
N ARG A 363 3.37 -3.18 -22.17
CA ARG A 363 3.24 -2.10 -21.18
C ARG A 363 4.59 -1.74 -20.54
N ALA A 364 5.39 -2.74 -20.21
CA ALA A 364 6.72 -2.52 -19.67
C ALA A 364 7.64 -1.80 -20.66
N LEU A 365 7.63 -2.21 -21.94
CA LEU A 365 8.40 -1.58 -23.01
C LEU A 365 7.93 -0.15 -23.30
N GLU A 366 6.64 0.11 -23.26
CA GLU A 366 6.09 1.46 -23.41
C GLU A 366 6.61 2.39 -22.31
N GLN A 367 6.50 1.98 -21.04
CA GLN A 367 7.01 2.74 -19.92
C GLN A 367 8.52 2.95 -20.00
N LEU A 368 9.28 1.92 -20.41
CA LEU A 368 10.71 2.04 -20.63
C LEU A 368 11.03 3.11 -21.68
N ARG A 369 10.35 3.09 -22.84
CA ARG A 369 10.54 4.07 -23.89
C ARG A 369 10.25 5.49 -23.44
N LEU A 370 9.19 5.71 -22.64
CA LEU A 370 8.82 7.03 -22.12
C LEU A 370 9.87 7.60 -21.17
N HIS A 371 10.47 6.76 -20.33
CA HIS A 371 11.42 7.20 -19.30
C HIS A 371 12.90 7.13 -19.76
N ARG A 372 13.19 6.36 -20.81
CA ARG A 372 14.55 6.12 -21.33
C ARG A 372 14.54 6.24 -22.86
N PRO A 373 14.44 7.47 -23.41
CA PRO A 373 14.32 7.69 -24.87
C PRO A 373 15.44 7.07 -25.69
N GLU A 374 16.63 6.92 -25.11
CA GLU A 374 17.78 6.29 -25.75
C GLU A 374 17.55 4.81 -26.12
N THR A 375 16.51 4.19 -25.58
CA THR A 375 16.15 2.79 -25.87
C THR A 375 15.15 2.64 -27.03
N GLU A 376 14.69 3.73 -27.61
CA GLU A 376 13.59 3.73 -28.61
C GLU A 376 13.86 2.82 -29.78
N ASP A 377 15.03 2.91 -30.42
CA ASP A 377 15.37 2.10 -31.59
C ASP A 377 15.38 0.60 -31.27
N ALA A 378 15.91 0.22 -30.11
CA ALA A 378 15.96 -1.18 -29.69
C ALA A 378 14.55 -1.73 -29.42
N ILE A 379 13.70 -0.93 -28.76
CA ILE A 379 12.32 -1.30 -28.46
C ILE A 379 11.50 -1.41 -29.76
N VAL A 380 11.63 -0.46 -30.66
CA VAL A 380 10.95 -0.47 -31.95
C VAL A 380 11.36 -1.72 -32.76
N HIS A 381 12.65 -2.06 -32.74
CA HIS A 381 13.15 -3.27 -33.41
C HIS A 381 12.53 -4.55 -32.83
N ALA A 382 12.50 -4.67 -31.50
CA ALA A 382 11.93 -5.83 -30.82
C ALA A 382 10.42 -6.01 -31.06
N VAL A 383 9.67 -4.93 -31.14
CA VAL A 383 8.21 -4.96 -31.27
C VAL A 383 7.71 -5.03 -32.72
N ARG A 384 8.51 -4.55 -33.71
CA ARG A 384 8.16 -4.62 -35.12
C ARG A 384 7.92 -6.05 -35.63
N GLN A 385 8.58 -7.02 -35.02
CA GLN A 385 8.46 -8.45 -35.40
C GLN A 385 7.14 -9.08 -34.94
N LEU A 386 6.39 -8.40 -34.09
CA LEU A 386 5.11 -8.90 -33.57
C LEU A 386 4.04 -8.92 -34.67
N ASN A 387 3.69 -10.13 -35.12
CA ASN A 387 2.51 -10.36 -35.93
C ASN A 387 1.31 -10.65 -35.03
N VAL A 388 0.32 -9.74 -35.01
CA VAL A 388 -0.89 -9.91 -34.23
C VAL A 388 -1.81 -10.87 -35.00
N SER A 389 -1.95 -12.10 -34.51
CA SER A 389 -2.87 -13.08 -35.08
C SER A 389 -4.32 -12.65 -34.88
N PRO A 390 -5.22 -12.83 -35.85
CA PRO A 390 -6.64 -12.56 -35.69
C PRO A 390 -7.22 -13.34 -34.51
N GLY A 391 -7.93 -12.65 -33.62
CA GLY A 391 -8.53 -13.26 -32.43
C GLY A 391 -9.24 -12.22 -31.55
N PRO A 392 -9.90 -12.66 -30.48
CA PRO A 392 -10.72 -11.78 -29.62
C PRO A 392 -9.93 -10.66 -28.94
N HIS A 393 -8.62 -10.81 -28.84
CA HIS A 393 -7.73 -9.82 -28.20
C HIS A 393 -6.79 -9.11 -29.18
N SER A 394 -6.90 -9.39 -30.46
CA SER A 394 -5.99 -8.84 -31.48
C SER A 394 -5.98 -7.31 -31.50
N GLN A 395 -7.16 -6.69 -31.38
CA GLN A 395 -7.28 -5.23 -31.35
C GLN A 395 -6.54 -4.61 -30.15
N VAL A 396 -6.65 -5.21 -28.97
CA VAL A 396 -5.94 -4.74 -27.77
C VAL A 396 -4.43 -4.79 -27.95
N ILE A 397 -3.94 -5.94 -28.41
CA ILE A 397 -2.50 -6.13 -28.64
C ILE A 397 -1.99 -5.19 -29.73
N ASP A 398 -2.75 -5.00 -30.81
CA ASP A 398 -2.34 -4.10 -31.88
C ASP A 398 -2.32 -2.63 -31.44
N CYS A 399 -3.31 -2.18 -30.68
CA CYS A 399 -3.32 -0.84 -30.07
C CYS A 399 -2.09 -0.62 -29.20
N MET A 400 -1.80 -1.57 -28.29
CA MET A 400 -0.62 -1.46 -27.42
C MET A 400 0.68 -1.48 -28.21
N ARG A 401 0.79 -2.35 -29.23
CA ARG A 401 1.92 -2.38 -30.16
C ARG A 401 2.15 -1.01 -30.79
N GLN A 402 1.10 -0.39 -31.28
CA GLN A 402 1.19 0.91 -31.95
C GLN A 402 1.61 2.03 -30.99
N ARG A 403 1.16 2.00 -29.75
CA ARG A 403 1.64 2.92 -28.70
C ARG A 403 3.15 2.75 -28.48
N VAL A 404 3.60 1.51 -28.29
CA VAL A 404 5.02 1.23 -28.09
C VAL A 404 5.85 1.72 -29.29
N LEU A 405 5.33 1.56 -30.51
CA LEU A 405 6.01 2.01 -31.73
C LEU A 405 5.92 3.54 -31.93
N GLY A 406 5.09 4.27 -31.18
CA GLY A 406 4.88 5.71 -31.35
C GLY A 406 4.29 6.12 -32.71
N LEU A 407 3.78 5.15 -33.48
CA LEU A 407 3.39 5.35 -34.89
C LEU A 407 2.18 6.27 -35.07
N ARG A 408 1.47 6.62 -33.98
CA ARG A 408 0.26 7.47 -34.08
C ARG A 408 0.37 8.83 -33.38
N MET A 409 1.22 8.97 -32.40
CA MET A 409 1.36 10.25 -31.71
C MET A 409 2.11 11.31 -32.52
N ASN A 410 2.97 10.90 -33.47
CA ASN A 410 3.74 11.83 -34.31
C ASN A 410 3.11 12.13 -35.68
N GLU A 411 2.10 11.36 -36.11
CA GLU A 411 1.52 11.46 -37.46
C GLU A 411 0.11 12.03 -37.48
N ILE A 412 -0.58 12.12 -36.34
CA ILE A 412 -1.99 12.52 -36.28
C ILE A 412 -2.15 13.66 -35.25
N SER A 413 -2.96 14.67 -35.59
CA SER A 413 -3.32 15.73 -34.65
C SER A 413 -4.06 15.17 -33.42
N SER A 414 -3.94 15.80 -32.26
CA SER A 414 -4.56 15.32 -31.02
C SER A 414 -6.08 15.05 -31.14
N GLY A 415 -6.79 15.79 -31.99
CA GLY A 415 -8.21 15.55 -32.26
C GLY A 415 -8.49 14.26 -33.02
N GLU A 416 -7.65 13.91 -33.99
CA GLU A 416 -7.79 12.67 -34.79
C GLU A 416 -7.47 11.43 -33.97
N VAL A 417 -6.55 11.54 -33.00
CA VAL A 417 -6.22 10.45 -32.06
C VAL A 417 -7.43 10.14 -31.17
N SER A 418 -8.04 11.17 -30.59
CA SER A 418 -9.25 11.02 -29.76
C SER A 418 -10.42 10.43 -30.56
N ASP A 419 -10.64 10.88 -31.79
CA ASP A 419 -11.68 10.35 -32.68
C ASP A 419 -11.44 8.89 -33.03
N PHE A 420 -10.18 8.50 -33.25
CA PHE A 420 -9.80 7.12 -33.48
C PHE A 420 -10.14 6.23 -32.28
N TYR A 421 -9.74 6.59 -31.08
CA TYR A 421 -10.06 5.79 -29.87
C TYR A 421 -11.56 5.77 -29.58
N LEU A 422 -12.27 6.86 -29.79
CA LEU A 422 -13.72 6.92 -29.65
C LEU A 422 -14.42 6.01 -30.67
N SER A 423 -13.94 5.96 -31.93
CA SER A 423 -14.44 5.06 -32.95
C SER A 423 -14.20 3.60 -32.55
N ASN A 424 -13.01 3.26 -32.09
CA ASN A 424 -12.70 1.93 -31.59
C ASN A 424 -13.53 1.54 -30.36
N LEU A 425 -13.77 2.48 -29.44
CA LEU A 425 -14.62 2.27 -28.28
C LEU A 425 -16.07 1.95 -28.69
N LYS A 426 -16.61 2.68 -29.68
CA LYS A 426 -17.96 2.44 -30.21
C LYS A 426 -18.09 1.08 -30.88
N ASN A 427 -17.06 0.66 -31.58
CA ASN A 427 -17.05 -0.58 -32.37
C ASN A 427 -16.57 -1.81 -31.57
N ALA A 428 -16.07 -1.62 -30.35
CA ALA A 428 -15.57 -2.71 -29.52
C ALA A 428 -16.71 -3.60 -29.03
N VAL A 429 -16.66 -4.87 -29.35
CA VAL A 429 -17.66 -5.88 -28.97
C VAL A 429 -17.46 -6.32 -27.54
N HIS A 430 -16.20 -6.39 -27.08
CA HIS A 430 -15.85 -6.90 -25.74
C HIS A 430 -15.53 -5.77 -24.78
N TRP A 431 -16.02 -5.87 -23.53
CA TRP A 431 -15.85 -4.84 -22.51
C TRP A 431 -14.36 -4.57 -22.15
N THR A 432 -13.50 -5.59 -22.20
CA THR A 432 -12.06 -5.41 -21.95
C THR A 432 -11.40 -4.52 -22.99
N ILE A 433 -11.83 -4.59 -24.25
CA ILE A 433 -11.37 -3.71 -25.33
C ILE A 433 -11.84 -2.28 -25.05
N LYS A 434 -13.09 -2.11 -24.58
CA LYS A 434 -13.63 -0.80 -24.19
C LYS A 434 -12.82 -0.16 -23.07
N LEU A 435 -12.44 -0.92 -22.02
CA LEU A 435 -11.61 -0.41 -20.93
C LEU A 435 -10.25 0.05 -21.43
N VAL A 436 -9.59 -0.72 -22.30
CA VAL A 436 -8.29 -0.32 -22.86
C VAL A 436 -8.43 0.96 -23.69
N GLN A 437 -9.50 1.12 -24.48
CA GLN A 437 -9.71 2.34 -25.27
C GLN A 437 -10.00 3.56 -24.35
N ILE A 438 -10.67 3.37 -23.22
CA ILE A 438 -10.89 4.42 -22.22
C ILE A 438 -9.57 4.82 -21.57
N ASP A 439 -8.74 3.85 -21.16
CA ASP A 439 -7.42 4.12 -20.60
C ASP A 439 -6.56 4.93 -21.57
N LEU A 440 -6.57 4.53 -22.85
CA LEU A 440 -5.85 5.22 -23.92
C LEU A 440 -6.34 6.65 -24.15
N LEU A 441 -7.64 6.88 -24.06
CA LEU A 441 -8.24 8.23 -24.14
C LEU A 441 -7.88 9.11 -22.95
N CYS A 442 -7.86 8.54 -21.75
CA CYS A 442 -7.51 9.27 -20.53
C CYS A 442 -6.03 9.70 -20.52
N ASP A 443 -5.14 8.87 -21.08
CA ASP A 443 -3.71 9.18 -21.18
C ASP A 443 -3.42 10.31 -22.22
N ASP A 444 -4.28 10.45 -23.24
CA ASP A 444 -4.13 11.54 -24.25
C ASP A 444 -4.63 12.90 -23.78
N VAL A 445 -5.38 12.98 -22.68
CA VAL A 445 -5.95 14.22 -22.12
C VAL A 445 -5.00 14.86 -21.09
N HIS A 446 -3.96 14.17 -20.65
CA HIS A 446 -2.94 14.64 -19.73
C HIS A 446 -1.59 14.80 -20.43
#